data_b77a97117f935f2e5a16521f0d3c386b
#
_entry.id   b77a97117f935f2e5a16521f0d3c386b
#
_cell.length_a   1.000
_cell.length_b   1.000
_cell.length_c   1.000
_cell.angle_alpha   90.00
_cell.angle_beta   90.00
_cell.angle_gamma   90.00
#
_symmetry.space_group_name_H-M   'P 1'
#
loop_
_entity.id
_entity.type
_entity.pdbx_description
1 polymer ?
#
loop_
_entity_poly.entity_id
_entity_poly.type
_entity_poly.pdbx_seq_one_letter_code
_entity_poly.pdbx_strand_id
1 'polypeptide(L)'
;MTRGFVHSPAPTRVVFGAGTVTAVAEEVRRLGGSRVLLVARARHAERVAAALGDLVVARFDGARMHTPVEVTAQALDVLKGAAADCVVAVGGGSTTGLAKALAVRTGVPQVILPTTYAGSEVTPVLGETENGRKTTRRSPDILPETVIYDVDLTLDLPVSITVPSAVNALAHAVEALYAPDANPAVDAVALQAIRGIARALPAVAANPSDVDARAELLEAAWLAGSCLAAVSMGLHHKLCHQLGGQFDLPHAETHTVMLPQVMAYKQNEAPEALARVAEALGVPDAAAGVFDLVRSLGGPTSLRELGLTESSLDGIEPASVLRAAWAGVRPDGVPDVSALTAQVIASFDDTPDPRLKQLITDLVRHLHHFAVSNDLTEQEWLFAIGFLTRTGQISDDKRKEFVLLSDTLGVSSVVDALTNSRSPLTTPSAVLGPFYVEGPPAMDRGADISGGLDGEPLWVSAAITDTDGKPVPGAVVDVWQSNKDGFYDVQLPDLDGPVLRARFVADDEGRLEFWTILPHEYPVPEDGPVGQMLDGTDRHPYRAPHVHFMIGAPGFHTLVTQLFVKGGLYLDSDTVFGVKEDLIVEFGHGEGAPPAGREVADGWRRLDYTFRIGR
;
A
#
# COMPACT_ATOMS: atom_id res chain seq x y z
N MET A 1 6.67 -27.46 -8.44
CA MET A 1 7.56 -27.54 -9.63
C MET A 1 8.24 -26.19 -9.80
N THR A 2 9.57 -26.16 -9.98
CA THR A 2 10.29 -24.93 -10.28
C THR A 2 9.88 -24.42 -11.67
N ARG A 3 9.36 -23.18 -11.76
CA ARG A 3 8.95 -22.56 -13.02
C ARG A 3 10.22 -22.16 -13.80
N GLY A 4 10.47 -22.80 -14.95
CA GLY A 4 11.57 -22.39 -15.86
C GLY A 4 11.14 -21.16 -16.65
N PHE A 5 12.04 -20.18 -16.83
CA PHE A 5 11.78 -18.98 -17.65
C PHE A 5 13.05 -18.48 -18.33
N VAL A 6 12.88 -17.66 -19.37
CA VAL A 6 13.93 -16.85 -20.00
C VAL A 6 13.51 -15.39 -19.86
N HIS A 7 14.42 -14.55 -19.38
CA HIS A 7 14.18 -13.12 -19.26
C HIS A 7 15.29 -12.33 -19.95
N SER A 8 14.89 -11.45 -20.86
CA SER A 8 15.81 -10.54 -21.56
C SER A 8 15.21 -9.14 -21.48
N PRO A 9 15.72 -8.27 -20.59
CA PRO A 9 15.23 -6.90 -20.46
C PRO A 9 15.49 -6.11 -21.74
N ALA A 10 14.56 -5.24 -22.11
CA ALA A 10 14.73 -4.34 -23.25
C ALA A 10 15.84 -3.31 -22.95
N PRO A 11 16.81 -3.10 -23.87
CA PRO A 11 17.96 -2.21 -23.62
C PRO A 11 17.68 -0.72 -23.81
N THR A 12 16.44 -0.27 -23.71
CA THR A 12 16.04 1.13 -23.82
C THR A 12 16.62 1.94 -22.66
N ARG A 13 17.31 3.04 -22.98
CA ARG A 13 17.73 4.03 -21.98
C ARG A 13 16.56 4.92 -21.61
N VAL A 14 16.33 5.08 -20.32
CA VAL A 14 15.25 5.92 -19.76
C VAL A 14 15.85 7.11 -19.02
N VAL A 15 15.38 8.31 -19.33
CA VAL A 15 15.63 9.56 -18.60
C VAL A 15 14.31 10.02 -18.03
N PHE A 16 14.22 10.19 -16.71
CA PHE A 16 12.94 10.45 -16.04
C PHE A 16 13.03 11.66 -15.09
N GLY A 17 12.01 12.51 -15.09
CA GLY A 17 11.82 13.61 -14.14
C GLY A 17 11.26 14.88 -14.77
N ALA A 18 10.86 15.85 -13.94
CA ALA A 18 10.39 17.15 -14.41
C ALA A 18 11.53 17.95 -15.07
N GLY A 19 11.25 18.60 -16.21
CA GLY A 19 12.23 19.39 -16.96
C GLY A 19 13.29 18.60 -17.72
N THR A 20 13.20 17.27 -17.76
CA THR A 20 14.19 16.41 -18.45
C THR A 20 14.21 16.55 -19.96
N VAL A 21 13.24 17.25 -20.55
CA VAL A 21 13.26 17.65 -21.96
C VAL A 21 14.57 18.35 -22.36
N THR A 22 15.21 19.03 -21.42
CA THR A 22 16.51 19.71 -21.64
C THR A 22 17.64 18.76 -22.00
N ALA A 23 17.53 17.48 -21.65
CA ALA A 23 18.52 16.44 -21.98
C ALA A 23 18.44 15.96 -23.44
N VAL A 24 17.39 16.31 -24.19
CA VAL A 24 17.10 15.73 -25.51
C VAL A 24 18.25 15.93 -26.51
N ALA A 25 18.90 17.10 -26.52
CA ALA A 25 20.02 17.37 -27.42
C ALA A 25 21.28 16.55 -27.08
N GLU A 26 21.52 16.29 -25.79
CA GLU A 26 22.60 15.42 -25.32
C GLU A 26 22.34 13.96 -25.73
N GLU A 27 21.10 13.47 -25.53
CA GLU A 27 20.71 12.11 -25.89
C GLU A 27 20.80 11.87 -27.41
N VAL A 28 20.43 12.85 -28.26
CA VAL A 28 20.61 12.78 -29.70
C VAL A 28 22.13 12.64 -30.05
N ARG A 29 22.98 13.48 -29.47
CA ARG A 29 24.43 13.42 -29.71
C ARG A 29 25.06 12.11 -29.20
N ARG A 30 24.58 11.61 -28.07
CA ARG A 30 24.98 10.29 -27.50
C ARG A 30 24.71 9.16 -28.49
N LEU A 31 23.65 9.25 -29.27
CA LEU A 31 23.30 8.28 -30.32
C LEU A 31 24.04 8.52 -31.63
N GLY A 32 24.90 9.54 -31.69
CA GLY A 32 25.62 9.93 -32.89
C GLY A 32 24.85 10.80 -33.86
N GLY A 33 23.62 11.24 -33.47
CA GLY A 33 22.76 12.09 -34.27
C GLY A 33 23.23 13.55 -34.29
N SER A 34 23.11 14.19 -35.44
CA SER A 34 23.44 15.59 -35.68
C SER A 34 22.38 16.34 -36.46
N ARG A 35 21.46 15.65 -37.09
CA ARG A 35 20.40 16.17 -37.96
C ARG A 35 19.06 15.51 -37.61
N VAL A 36 18.23 16.23 -36.86
CA VAL A 36 16.98 15.69 -36.28
C VAL A 36 15.78 15.97 -37.18
N LEU A 37 15.02 14.91 -37.48
CA LEU A 37 13.62 15.06 -37.84
C LEU A 37 12.79 15.09 -36.55
N LEU A 38 12.17 16.25 -36.24
CA LEU A 38 11.27 16.39 -35.11
C LEU A 38 9.85 16.00 -35.54
N VAL A 39 9.32 14.90 -34.99
CA VAL A 39 7.94 14.45 -35.16
C VAL A 39 7.13 14.89 -33.94
N ALA A 40 6.35 15.96 -34.09
CA ALA A 40 5.59 16.55 -32.99
C ALA A 40 4.40 17.36 -33.50
N ARG A 41 3.27 17.34 -32.78
CA ARG A 41 2.19 18.30 -32.98
C ARG A 41 2.54 19.65 -32.34
N ALA A 42 1.93 20.74 -32.84
CA ALA A 42 2.26 22.12 -32.45
C ALA A 42 2.38 22.39 -30.95
N ARG A 43 1.58 21.72 -30.13
CA ARG A 43 1.49 21.94 -28.69
C ARG A 43 2.84 21.78 -27.94
N HIS A 44 3.66 20.77 -28.31
CA HIS A 44 4.94 20.48 -27.64
C HIS A 44 6.15 20.73 -28.56
N ALA A 45 5.90 20.97 -29.86
CA ALA A 45 6.94 21.09 -30.86
C ALA A 45 7.93 22.23 -30.55
N GLU A 46 7.46 23.40 -30.14
CA GLU A 46 8.31 24.56 -29.89
C GLU A 46 9.21 24.37 -28.65
N ARG A 47 8.69 23.80 -27.57
CA ARG A 47 9.47 23.52 -26.35
C ARG A 47 10.63 22.56 -26.63
N VAL A 48 10.35 21.49 -27.37
CA VAL A 48 11.36 20.47 -27.69
C VAL A 48 12.31 20.98 -28.78
N ALA A 49 11.82 21.72 -29.77
CA ALA A 49 12.67 22.36 -30.77
C ALA A 49 13.66 23.35 -30.14
N ALA A 50 13.22 24.13 -29.16
CA ALA A 50 14.10 25.04 -28.41
C ALA A 50 15.20 24.27 -27.66
N ALA A 51 14.88 23.11 -27.06
CA ALA A 51 15.86 22.25 -26.37
C ALA A 51 16.83 21.57 -27.33
N LEU A 52 16.40 21.25 -28.56
CA LEU A 52 17.25 20.67 -29.62
C LEU A 52 18.13 21.72 -30.32
N GLY A 53 17.67 22.96 -30.39
CA GLY A 53 18.40 24.06 -31.09
C GLY A 53 18.63 23.74 -32.58
N ASP A 54 19.85 23.97 -33.02
CA ASP A 54 20.27 23.82 -34.44
C ASP A 54 20.26 22.36 -34.93
N LEU A 55 20.03 21.37 -34.05
CA LEU A 55 19.93 19.97 -34.47
C LEU A 55 18.69 19.71 -35.33
N VAL A 56 17.60 20.51 -35.18
CA VAL A 56 16.36 20.31 -35.92
C VAL A 56 16.52 20.76 -37.36
N VAL A 57 16.56 19.82 -38.30
CA VAL A 57 16.67 20.11 -39.75
C VAL A 57 15.33 19.98 -40.47
N ALA A 58 14.37 19.29 -39.91
CA ALA A 58 13.01 19.16 -40.44
C ALA A 58 11.99 18.90 -39.33
N ARG A 59 10.72 19.20 -39.62
CA ARG A 59 9.58 18.91 -38.72
C ARG A 59 8.49 18.15 -39.47
N PHE A 60 7.77 17.29 -38.74
CA PHE A 60 6.61 16.59 -39.28
C PHE A 60 5.50 16.51 -38.21
N ASP A 61 4.30 17.02 -38.53
CA ASP A 61 3.14 17.10 -37.62
C ASP A 61 1.99 16.17 -38.01
N GLY A 62 2.15 15.41 -39.10
CA GLY A 62 1.10 14.59 -39.72
C GLY A 62 0.87 13.22 -39.04
N ALA A 63 1.44 12.94 -37.84
CA ALA A 63 1.22 11.65 -37.16
C ALA A 63 -0.28 11.39 -36.90
N ARG A 64 -0.74 10.18 -37.24
CA ARG A 64 -2.15 9.75 -37.12
C ARG A 64 -2.27 8.45 -36.33
N MET A 65 -3.46 8.25 -35.74
CA MET A 65 -3.80 7.01 -35.04
C MET A 65 -3.65 5.80 -35.97
N HIS A 66 -3.29 4.66 -35.40
CA HIS A 66 -3.03 3.39 -36.12
C HIS A 66 -1.88 3.44 -37.13
N THR A 67 -1.08 4.51 -37.18
CA THR A 67 0.12 4.65 -38.03
C THR A 67 -0.12 4.20 -39.47
N PRO A 68 -0.94 4.93 -40.25
CA PRO A 68 -1.20 4.57 -41.65
C PRO A 68 0.10 4.58 -42.47
N VAL A 69 0.27 3.59 -43.34
CA VAL A 69 1.48 3.43 -44.18
C VAL A 69 1.70 4.66 -45.08
N GLU A 70 0.62 5.31 -45.55
CA GLU A 70 0.69 6.52 -46.35
C GLU A 70 1.30 7.69 -45.58
N VAL A 71 0.99 7.82 -44.28
CA VAL A 71 1.56 8.85 -43.41
C VAL A 71 3.04 8.54 -43.13
N THR A 72 3.36 7.27 -42.96
CA THR A 72 4.76 6.81 -42.81
C THR A 72 5.58 7.15 -44.09
N ALA A 73 5.02 6.95 -45.28
CA ALA A 73 5.68 7.29 -46.56
C ALA A 73 5.97 8.80 -46.65
N GLN A 74 4.99 9.66 -46.32
CA GLN A 74 5.16 11.12 -46.31
C GLN A 74 6.27 11.56 -45.32
N ALA A 75 6.28 11.00 -44.10
CA ALA A 75 7.30 11.31 -43.10
C ALA A 75 8.72 10.81 -43.53
N LEU A 76 8.78 9.67 -44.23
CA LEU A 76 10.00 9.11 -44.80
C LEU A 76 10.61 10.01 -45.87
N ASP A 77 9.78 10.59 -46.75
CA ASP A 77 10.21 11.57 -47.78
C ASP A 77 10.80 12.82 -47.13
N VAL A 78 10.17 13.34 -46.05
CA VAL A 78 10.69 14.47 -45.30
C VAL A 78 12.05 14.11 -44.62
N LEU A 79 12.15 12.94 -44.01
CA LEU A 79 13.38 12.48 -43.37
C LEU A 79 14.52 12.41 -44.37
N LYS A 80 14.31 11.79 -45.52
CA LYS A 80 15.29 11.64 -46.59
C LYS A 80 15.66 12.97 -47.21
N GLY A 81 14.65 13.82 -47.54
CA GLY A 81 14.86 15.14 -48.12
C GLY A 81 15.70 16.08 -47.25
N ALA A 82 15.55 15.98 -45.96
CA ALA A 82 16.35 16.73 -44.98
C ALA A 82 17.67 16.05 -44.60
N ALA A 83 17.96 14.86 -45.13
CA ALA A 83 19.10 14.02 -44.71
C ALA A 83 19.19 13.92 -43.17
N ALA A 84 18.09 13.69 -42.52
CA ALA A 84 18.05 13.54 -41.07
C ALA A 84 18.62 12.18 -40.66
N ASP A 85 19.45 12.17 -39.61
CA ASP A 85 20.18 11.02 -39.09
C ASP A 85 19.68 10.55 -37.72
N CYS A 86 18.65 11.22 -37.18
CA CYS A 86 17.95 10.86 -35.94
C CYS A 86 16.52 11.32 -35.97
N VAL A 87 15.60 10.56 -35.36
CA VAL A 87 14.21 10.95 -35.16
C VAL A 87 13.98 11.29 -33.68
N VAL A 88 13.44 12.48 -33.42
CA VAL A 88 12.91 12.85 -32.10
C VAL A 88 11.41 12.95 -32.21
N ALA A 89 10.68 12.14 -31.43
CA ALA A 89 9.22 12.11 -31.47
C ALA A 89 8.60 12.55 -30.14
N VAL A 90 7.71 13.51 -30.18
CA VAL A 90 7.04 14.08 -29.01
C VAL A 90 5.53 13.92 -29.13
N GLY A 91 4.93 13.12 -28.26
CA GLY A 91 3.49 12.88 -28.30
C GLY A 91 3.06 11.55 -27.69
N GLY A 92 1.86 11.14 -27.99
CA GLY A 92 1.33 9.84 -27.57
C GLY A 92 1.65 8.70 -28.54
N GLY A 93 0.89 7.61 -28.45
CA GLY A 93 1.10 6.39 -29.23
C GLY A 93 1.19 6.55 -30.73
N SER A 94 0.43 7.49 -31.34
CA SER A 94 0.49 7.77 -32.80
C SER A 94 1.85 8.32 -33.24
N THR A 95 2.42 9.23 -32.45
CA THR A 95 3.71 9.86 -32.71
C THR A 95 4.84 8.85 -32.50
N THR A 96 4.76 8.08 -31.41
CA THR A 96 5.67 6.96 -31.12
C THR A 96 5.63 5.91 -32.23
N GLY A 97 4.45 5.52 -32.69
CA GLY A 97 4.29 4.56 -33.79
C GLY A 97 4.95 5.03 -35.07
N LEU A 98 4.79 6.30 -35.45
CA LEU A 98 5.42 6.86 -36.65
C LEU A 98 6.95 6.88 -36.53
N ALA A 99 7.52 7.25 -35.38
CA ALA A 99 8.97 7.19 -35.16
C ALA A 99 9.52 5.77 -35.33
N LYS A 100 8.87 4.78 -34.73
CA LYS A 100 9.22 3.36 -34.90
C LYS A 100 9.12 2.90 -36.35
N ALA A 101 8.11 3.35 -37.08
CA ALA A 101 7.92 3.04 -38.50
C ALA A 101 9.04 3.63 -39.38
N LEU A 102 9.54 4.80 -39.04
CA LEU A 102 10.68 5.43 -39.68
C LEU A 102 11.99 4.67 -39.34
N ALA A 103 12.24 4.42 -38.05
CA ALA A 103 13.44 3.74 -37.57
C ALA A 103 13.62 2.36 -38.23
N VAL A 104 12.56 1.54 -38.26
CA VAL A 104 12.64 0.20 -38.85
C VAL A 104 12.88 0.18 -40.37
N ARG A 105 12.59 1.28 -41.07
CA ARG A 105 12.78 1.42 -42.51
C ARG A 105 14.12 2.04 -42.89
N THR A 106 14.74 2.76 -41.97
CA THR A 106 15.94 3.57 -42.25
C THR A 106 17.13 3.22 -41.40
N GLY A 107 16.93 2.57 -40.25
CA GLY A 107 17.96 2.31 -39.26
C GLY A 107 18.41 3.54 -38.48
N VAL A 108 17.72 4.69 -38.60
CA VAL A 108 18.07 5.89 -37.83
C VAL A 108 17.63 5.70 -36.37
N PRO A 109 18.47 6.14 -35.41
CA PRO A 109 18.12 6.09 -34.00
C PRO A 109 16.95 7.01 -33.67
N GLN A 110 16.22 6.66 -32.60
CA GLN A 110 15.04 7.40 -32.17
C GLN A 110 15.10 7.76 -30.68
N VAL A 111 14.67 8.99 -30.38
CA VAL A 111 14.45 9.50 -29.03
C VAL A 111 12.98 9.84 -28.89
N ILE A 112 12.29 9.22 -27.94
CA ILE A 112 10.85 9.40 -27.73
C ILE A 112 10.61 10.21 -26.45
N LEU A 113 9.74 11.23 -26.54
CA LEU A 113 9.23 12.00 -25.40
C LEU A 113 7.71 11.78 -25.32
N PRO A 114 7.25 10.81 -24.52
CA PRO A 114 5.83 10.53 -24.41
C PRO A 114 5.09 11.65 -23.65
N THR A 115 3.88 11.96 -24.11
CA THR A 115 2.98 12.94 -23.48
C THR A 115 1.68 12.31 -22.98
N THR A 116 1.60 10.98 -23.05
CA THR A 116 0.48 10.14 -22.59
C THR A 116 1.06 8.93 -21.84
N TYR A 117 0.20 8.15 -21.23
CA TYR A 117 0.58 6.98 -20.42
C TYR A 117 0.49 5.66 -21.20
N ALA A 118 0.79 5.68 -22.52
CA ALA A 118 0.53 4.54 -23.39
C ALA A 118 1.46 3.33 -23.18
N GLY A 119 2.71 3.53 -22.73
CA GLY A 119 3.68 2.46 -22.50
C GLY A 119 4.30 1.84 -23.76
N SER A 120 3.80 2.16 -24.96
CA SER A 120 4.31 1.59 -26.20
C SER A 120 5.73 2.04 -26.55
N GLU A 121 6.19 3.15 -26.03
CA GLU A 121 7.49 3.77 -26.28
C GLU A 121 8.69 2.93 -25.83
N VAL A 122 8.50 2.02 -24.89
CA VAL A 122 9.55 1.09 -24.42
C VAL A 122 9.40 -0.32 -24.97
N THR A 123 8.66 -0.50 -26.07
CA THR A 123 8.39 -1.82 -26.64
C THR A 123 9.00 -2.00 -28.03
N PRO A 124 9.43 -3.23 -28.39
CA PRO A 124 9.88 -3.58 -29.73
C PRO A 124 8.71 -3.91 -30.69
N VAL A 125 7.53 -3.29 -30.49
CA VAL A 125 6.30 -3.57 -31.22
C VAL A 125 5.85 -2.36 -32.01
N LEU A 126 5.46 -2.59 -33.27
CA LEU A 126 4.90 -1.60 -34.18
C LEU A 126 3.61 -2.12 -34.78
N GLY A 127 2.53 -1.36 -34.67
CA GLY A 127 1.28 -1.59 -35.40
C GLY A 127 1.14 -0.57 -36.55
N GLU A 128 0.90 -1.03 -37.78
CA GLU A 128 0.64 -0.18 -38.93
C GLU A 128 -0.66 -0.60 -39.61
N THR A 129 -1.34 0.34 -40.23
CA THR A 129 -2.57 0.08 -40.99
C THR A 129 -2.33 0.37 -42.47
N GLU A 130 -2.64 -0.62 -43.31
CA GLU A 130 -2.61 -0.52 -44.74
C GLU A 130 -3.93 -1.03 -45.31
N ASN A 131 -4.58 -0.27 -46.17
CA ASN A 131 -5.88 -0.61 -46.82
C ASN A 131 -6.93 -1.08 -45.79
N GLY A 132 -7.03 -0.41 -44.63
CA GLY A 132 -7.96 -0.78 -43.54
C GLY A 132 -7.60 -2.01 -42.75
N ARG A 133 -6.46 -2.66 -43.03
CA ARG A 133 -5.99 -3.82 -42.30
C ARG A 133 -4.81 -3.47 -41.40
N LYS A 134 -4.97 -3.68 -40.10
CA LYS A 134 -3.90 -3.48 -39.11
C LYS A 134 -3.00 -4.71 -39.07
N THR A 135 -1.69 -4.48 -39.17
CA THR A 135 -0.64 -5.50 -39.00
C THR A 135 0.25 -5.11 -37.83
N THR A 136 0.68 -6.10 -37.05
CA THR A 136 1.58 -5.90 -35.91
C THR A 136 2.89 -6.63 -36.18
N ARG A 137 4.01 -5.95 -35.97
CA ARG A 137 5.37 -6.48 -36.15
C ARG A 137 6.16 -6.32 -34.86
N ARG A 138 7.01 -7.32 -34.54
CA ARG A 138 7.96 -7.26 -33.43
C ARG A 138 9.38 -7.44 -33.98
N SER A 139 10.28 -6.51 -33.66
CA SER A 139 11.71 -6.57 -34.00
C SER A 139 12.50 -5.71 -33.01
N PRO A 140 13.73 -6.11 -32.65
CA PRO A 140 14.64 -5.24 -31.88
C PRO A 140 14.85 -3.86 -32.52
N ASP A 141 14.86 -3.76 -33.86
CA ASP A 141 15.05 -2.51 -34.60
C ASP A 141 13.89 -1.51 -34.45
N ILE A 142 12.79 -1.94 -33.86
CA ILE A 142 11.62 -1.11 -33.55
C ILE A 142 11.77 -0.41 -32.19
N LEU A 143 12.58 -1.02 -31.29
CA LEU A 143 12.72 -0.55 -29.92
C LEU A 143 13.45 0.80 -29.88
N PRO A 144 12.87 1.86 -29.29
CA PRO A 144 13.55 3.13 -29.12
C PRO A 144 14.83 3.00 -28.28
N GLU A 145 15.89 3.65 -28.71
CA GLU A 145 17.18 3.70 -28.01
C GLU A 145 17.09 4.52 -26.72
N THR A 146 16.35 5.64 -26.78
CA THR A 146 16.14 6.50 -25.59
C THR A 146 14.69 6.94 -25.48
N VAL A 147 14.17 6.89 -24.26
CA VAL A 147 12.89 7.51 -23.89
C VAL A 147 13.13 8.53 -22.77
N ILE A 148 12.63 9.74 -22.98
CA ILE A 148 12.69 10.84 -22.00
C ILE A 148 11.27 11.07 -21.45
N TYR A 149 11.06 10.67 -20.22
CA TYR A 149 9.81 10.89 -19.49
C TYR A 149 9.88 12.23 -18.75
N ASP A 150 9.44 13.30 -19.40
CA ASP A 150 9.33 14.62 -18.78
C ASP A 150 7.90 14.82 -18.24
N VAL A 151 7.77 14.88 -16.91
CA VAL A 151 6.49 15.04 -16.22
C VAL A 151 5.76 16.30 -16.69
N ASP A 152 6.47 17.39 -16.96
CA ASP A 152 5.89 18.66 -17.40
C ASP A 152 5.15 18.55 -18.76
N LEU A 153 5.52 17.57 -19.59
CA LEU A 153 4.83 17.33 -20.87
C LEU A 153 3.46 16.67 -20.70
N THR A 154 3.12 16.20 -19.49
CA THR A 154 1.84 15.56 -19.17
C THR A 154 0.88 16.47 -18.42
N LEU A 155 1.33 17.60 -17.85
CA LEU A 155 0.52 18.47 -16.99
C LEU A 155 -0.74 19.01 -17.68
N ASP A 156 -0.65 19.25 -18.97
CA ASP A 156 -1.78 19.72 -19.76
C ASP A 156 -2.66 18.62 -20.36
N LEU A 157 -2.36 17.33 -20.08
CA LEU A 157 -3.17 16.24 -20.64
C LEU A 157 -4.53 16.18 -19.95
N PRO A 158 -5.65 16.32 -20.71
CA PRO A 158 -6.99 16.27 -20.13
C PRO A 158 -7.26 14.94 -19.40
N VAL A 159 -8.04 14.98 -18.33
CA VAL A 159 -8.43 13.78 -17.56
C VAL A 159 -9.13 12.76 -18.46
N SER A 160 -9.95 13.20 -19.41
CA SER A 160 -10.64 12.34 -20.38
C SER A 160 -9.71 11.54 -21.29
N ILE A 161 -8.45 11.97 -21.47
CA ILE A 161 -7.41 11.21 -22.17
C ILE A 161 -6.51 10.49 -21.18
N THR A 162 -6.24 11.08 -20.02
CA THR A 162 -5.43 10.50 -18.96
C THR A 162 -5.98 9.14 -18.51
N VAL A 163 -7.29 9.09 -18.20
CA VAL A 163 -7.93 7.87 -17.68
C VAL A 163 -7.81 6.69 -18.66
N PRO A 164 -8.28 6.78 -19.92
CA PRO A 164 -8.14 5.67 -20.84
C PRO A 164 -6.67 5.30 -21.11
N SER A 165 -5.77 6.28 -21.21
CA SER A 165 -4.36 6.03 -21.45
C SER A 165 -3.69 5.27 -20.30
N ALA A 166 -4.01 5.61 -19.05
CA ALA A 166 -3.50 4.93 -17.87
C ALA A 166 -4.10 3.51 -17.71
N VAL A 167 -5.39 3.34 -18.03
CA VAL A 167 -6.03 2.01 -18.01
C VAL A 167 -5.47 1.11 -19.12
N ASN A 168 -5.11 1.66 -20.28
CA ASN A 168 -4.37 0.91 -21.29
C ASN A 168 -3.00 0.42 -20.75
N ALA A 169 -2.28 1.27 -20.02
CA ALA A 169 -1.05 0.82 -19.35
C ALA A 169 -1.35 -0.25 -18.28
N LEU A 170 -2.41 -0.09 -17.49
CA LEU A 170 -2.84 -1.10 -16.53
C LEU A 170 -3.06 -2.46 -17.18
N ALA A 171 -3.68 -2.49 -18.38
CA ALA A 171 -3.92 -3.71 -19.12
C ALA A 171 -2.61 -4.45 -19.48
N HIS A 172 -1.53 -3.74 -19.79
CA HIS A 172 -0.22 -4.34 -20.03
C HIS A 172 0.30 -5.08 -18.80
N ALA A 173 0.21 -4.44 -17.62
CA ALA A 173 0.67 -5.02 -16.37
C ALA A 173 -0.20 -6.20 -15.92
N VAL A 174 -1.52 -6.06 -16.04
CA VAL A 174 -2.47 -7.14 -15.68
C VAL A 174 -2.24 -8.38 -16.54
N GLU A 175 -2.21 -8.23 -17.87
CA GLU A 175 -2.05 -9.37 -18.77
C GLU A 175 -0.67 -10.06 -18.64
N ALA A 176 0.36 -9.29 -18.26
CA ALA A 176 1.69 -9.82 -18.02
C ALA A 176 1.75 -10.83 -16.86
N LEU A 177 0.90 -10.69 -15.84
CA LEU A 177 0.89 -11.59 -14.68
C LEU A 177 0.42 -13.01 -14.99
N TYR A 178 -0.39 -13.18 -16.05
CA TYR A 178 -0.85 -14.51 -16.51
C TYR A 178 -0.41 -14.83 -17.94
N ALA A 179 0.56 -14.11 -18.46
CA ALA A 179 1.18 -14.44 -19.74
C ALA A 179 1.83 -15.84 -19.69
N PRO A 180 1.85 -16.60 -20.81
CA PRO A 180 2.48 -17.92 -20.84
C PRO A 180 3.97 -17.89 -20.49
N ASP A 181 4.65 -16.79 -20.79
CA ASP A 181 6.07 -16.51 -20.54
C ASP A 181 6.30 -15.54 -19.36
N ALA A 182 5.29 -15.36 -18.50
CA ALA A 182 5.41 -14.58 -17.27
C ALA A 182 6.54 -15.14 -16.36
N ASN A 183 7.24 -14.26 -15.66
CA ASN A 183 8.37 -14.62 -14.82
C ASN A 183 8.46 -13.69 -13.59
N PRO A 184 9.21 -14.06 -12.52
CA PRO A 184 9.24 -13.30 -11.27
C PRO A 184 9.69 -11.85 -11.40
N ALA A 185 10.56 -11.53 -12.36
CA ALA A 185 11.01 -10.16 -12.58
C ALA A 185 9.87 -9.29 -13.16
N VAL A 186 9.17 -9.82 -14.17
CA VAL A 186 8.00 -9.16 -14.76
C VAL A 186 6.86 -9.07 -13.75
N ASP A 187 6.61 -10.12 -12.96
CA ASP A 187 5.60 -10.11 -11.90
C ASP A 187 5.81 -8.96 -10.91
N ALA A 188 7.05 -8.75 -10.44
CA ALA A 188 7.36 -7.68 -9.49
C ALA A 188 7.12 -6.29 -10.11
N VAL A 189 7.54 -6.10 -11.38
CA VAL A 189 7.34 -4.85 -12.12
C VAL A 189 5.86 -4.59 -12.38
N ALA A 190 5.10 -5.61 -12.79
CA ALA A 190 3.68 -5.52 -13.06
C ALA A 190 2.88 -5.10 -11.81
N LEU A 191 3.14 -5.73 -10.66
CA LEU A 191 2.48 -5.38 -9.41
C LEU A 191 2.82 -3.96 -8.96
N GLN A 192 4.05 -3.50 -9.15
CA GLN A 192 4.43 -2.13 -8.86
C GLN A 192 3.70 -1.14 -9.78
N ALA A 193 3.59 -1.43 -11.07
CA ALA A 193 2.84 -0.63 -12.02
C ALA A 193 1.35 -0.53 -11.64
N ILE A 194 0.72 -1.66 -11.29
CA ILE A 194 -0.69 -1.71 -10.88
C ILE A 194 -0.92 -0.84 -9.63
N ARG A 195 -0.10 -0.97 -8.58
CA ARG A 195 -0.19 -0.16 -7.37
C ARG A 195 -0.02 1.33 -7.65
N GLY A 196 0.96 1.69 -8.49
CA GLY A 196 1.21 3.07 -8.89
C GLY A 196 0.03 3.68 -9.63
N ILE A 197 -0.55 2.97 -10.60
CA ILE A 197 -1.73 3.44 -11.35
C ILE A 197 -2.95 3.57 -10.41
N ALA A 198 -3.20 2.57 -9.55
CA ALA A 198 -4.32 2.58 -8.63
C ALA A 198 -4.30 3.79 -7.67
N ARG A 199 -3.11 4.19 -7.22
CA ARG A 199 -2.92 5.33 -6.31
C ARG A 199 -2.92 6.67 -7.06
N ALA A 200 -2.13 6.78 -8.12
CA ALA A 200 -1.88 8.05 -8.80
C ALA A 200 -3.02 8.50 -9.71
N LEU A 201 -3.72 7.57 -10.39
CA LEU A 201 -4.76 7.94 -11.35
C LEU A 201 -5.93 8.69 -10.72
N PRO A 202 -6.50 8.29 -9.57
CA PRO A 202 -7.52 9.09 -8.86
C PRO A 202 -6.99 10.45 -8.41
N ALA A 203 -5.75 10.54 -7.94
CA ALA A 203 -5.13 11.79 -7.50
C ALA A 203 -4.98 12.77 -8.68
N VAL A 204 -4.50 12.30 -9.84
CA VAL A 204 -4.41 13.11 -11.06
C VAL A 204 -5.80 13.55 -11.56
N ALA A 205 -6.82 12.68 -11.44
CA ALA A 205 -8.18 13.05 -11.84
C ALA A 205 -8.76 14.13 -10.93
N ALA A 206 -8.49 14.07 -9.63
CA ALA A 206 -8.93 15.08 -8.66
C ALA A 206 -8.16 16.40 -8.77
N ASN A 207 -6.85 16.34 -9.05
CA ASN A 207 -6.00 17.50 -9.28
C ASN A 207 -5.07 17.28 -10.49
N PRO A 208 -5.51 17.66 -11.70
CA PRO A 208 -4.74 17.45 -12.94
C PRO A 208 -3.38 18.14 -12.98
N SER A 209 -3.13 19.13 -12.12
CA SER A 209 -1.89 19.88 -12.04
C SER A 209 -0.92 19.35 -10.96
N ASP A 210 -1.27 18.27 -10.26
CA ASP A 210 -0.42 17.64 -9.26
C ASP A 210 0.78 16.96 -9.93
N VAL A 211 1.96 17.58 -9.79
CA VAL A 211 3.21 17.13 -10.42
C VAL A 211 3.66 15.79 -9.87
N ASP A 212 3.51 15.56 -8.57
CA ASP A 212 3.94 14.32 -7.93
C ASP A 212 3.04 13.15 -8.33
N ALA A 213 1.72 13.34 -8.36
CA ALA A 213 0.78 12.34 -8.86
C ALA A 213 0.99 12.05 -10.35
N ARG A 214 1.28 13.07 -11.17
CA ARG A 214 1.63 12.91 -12.59
C ARG A 214 2.94 12.13 -12.77
N ALA A 215 3.94 12.42 -11.95
CA ALA A 215 5.23 11.72 -11.97
C ALA A 215 5.03 10.23 -11.63
N GLU A 216 4.32 9.94 -10.56
CA GLU A 216 4.01 8.56 -10.16
C GLU A 216 3.23 7.80 -11.23
N LEU A 217 2.21 8.42 -11.83
CA LEU A 217 1.42 7.81 -12.91
C LEU A 217 2.28 7.53 -14.15
N LEU A 218 3.19 8.45 -14.48
CA LEU A 218 4.10 8.31 -15.62
C LEU A 218 5.14 7.20 -15.39
N GLU A 219 5.67 7.08 -14.16
CA GLU A 219 6.54 5.98 -13.76
C GLU A 219 5.81 4.65 -13.86
N ALA A 220 4.60 4.57 -13.33
CA ALA A 220 3.79 3.35 -13.39
C ALA A 220 3.47 2.93 -14.84
N ALA A 221 3.22 3.88 -15.74
CA ALA A 221 3.00 3.62 -17.16
C ALA A 221 4.28 3.11 -17.87
N TRP A 222 5.45 3.65 -17.52
CA TRP A 222 6.73 3.12 -17.98
C TRP A 222 6.94 1.67 -17.52
N LEU A 223 6.69 1.36 -16.25
CA LEU A 223 6.80 0.01 -15.72
C LEU A 223 5.84 -0.96 -16.43
N ALA A 224 4.60 -0.54 -16.67
CA ALA A 224 3.61 -1.33 -17.42
C ALA A 224 4.03 -1.57 -18.87
N GLY A 225 4.57 -0.56 -19.56
CA GLY A 225 5.12 -0.70 -20.90
C GLY A 225 6.31 -1.66 -20.95
N SER A 226 7.13 -1.69 -19.90
CA SER A 226 8.24 -2.63 -19.76
C SER A 226 7.75 -4.08 -19.63
N CYS A 227 6.59 -4.31 -18.99
CA CYS A 227 5.94 -5.62 -18.98
C CYS A 227 5.49 -6.04 -20.38
N LEU A 228 4.84 -5.14 -21.14
CA LEU A 228 4.45 -5.39 -22.53
C LEU A 228 5.64 -5.73 -23.43
N ALA A 229 6.80 -5.15 -23.18
CA ALA A 229 8.03 -5.45 -23.91
C ALA A 229 8.58 -6.86 -23.61
N ALA A 230 8.39 -7.33 -22.37
CA ALA A 230 9.07 -8.49 -21.81
C ALA A 230 8.34 -9.83 -21.99
N VAL A 231 7.01 -9.80 -22.17
CA VAL A 231 6.18 -11.02 -22.29
C VAL A 231 5.18 -10.94 -23.45
N SER A 232 4.57 -12.07 -23.75
CA SER A 232 3.53 -12.19 -24.78
C SER A 232 2.20 -11.69 -24.24
N MET A 233 1.45 -10.93 -25.05
CA MET A 233 0.10 -10.48 -24.70
C MET A 233 -0.95 -11.52 -25.13
N GLY A 234 -2.02 -11.60 -24.36
CA GLY A 234 -3.05 -12.62 -24.48
C GLY A 234 -4.35 -12.15 -25.14
N LEU A 235 -5.46 -12.60 -24.56
CA LEU A 235 -6.81 -12.42 -25.10
C LEU A 235 -7.22 -10.94 -25.15
N HIS A 236 -6.92 -10.17 -24.10
CA HIS A 236 -7.33 -8.76 -24.01
C HIS A 236 -6.78 -7.95 -25.19
N HIS A 237 -5.46 -7.98 -25.40
CA HIS A 237 -4.85 -7.24 -26.50
C HIS A 237 -5.30 -7.75 -27.86
N LYS A 238 -5.51 -9.08 -28.01
CA LYS A 238 -6.01 -9.67 -29.25
C LYS A 238 -7.38 -9.11 -29.62
N LEU A 239 -8.31 -9.07 -28.66
CA LEU A 239 -9.65 -8.51 -28.87
C LEU A 239 -9.62 -7.01 -29.16
N CYS A 240 -8.83 -6.24 -28.39
CA CYS A 240 -8.70 -4.80 -28.61
C CYS A 240 -8.11 -4.48 -29.98
N HIS A 241 -7.12 -5.24 -30.46
CA HIS A 241 -6.56 -5.07 -31.80
C HIS A 241 -7.55 -5.45 -32.90
N GLN A 242 -8.35 -6.50 -32.71
CA GLN A 242 -9.39 -6.91 -33.65
C GLN A 242 -10.48 -5.84 -33.76
N LEU A 243 -11.02 -5.37 -32.62
CA LEU A 243 -12.05 -4.33 -32.57
C LEU A 243 -11.55 -3.00 -33.15
N GLY A 244 -10.34 -2.59 -32.76
CA GLY A 244 -9.73 -1.35 -33.28
C GLY A 244 -9.43 -1.43 -34.77
N GLY A 245 -9.01 -2.58 -35.29
CA GLY A 245 -8.74 -2.78 -36.72
C GLY A 245 -10.01 -2.89 -37.57
N GLN A 246 -11.06 -3.52 -37.04
CA GLN A 246 -12.30 -3.79 -37.78
C GLN A 246 -13.27 -2.59 -37.78
N PHE A 247 -13.29 -1.85 -36.67
CA PHE A 247 -14.28 -0.78 -36.43
C PHE A 247 -13.66 0.60 -36.24
N ASP A 248 -12.35 0.76 -36.40
CA ASP A 248 -11.59 2.00 -36.21
C ASP A 248 -11.83 2.65 -34.82
N LEU A 249 -11.99 1.81 -33.78
CA LEU A 249 -12.24 2.27 -32.44
C LEU A 249 -11.02 2.95 -31.83
N PRO A 250 -11.21 3.97 -30.97
CA PRO A 250 -10.14 4.58 -30.22
C PRO A 250 -9.42 3.54 -29.34
N HIS A 251 -8.10 3.43 -29.49
CA HIS A 251 -7.32 2.34 -28.91
C HIS A 251 -7.39 2.28 -27.39
N ALA A 252 -7.13 3.39 -26.71
CA ALA A 252 -7.09 3.44 -25.24
C ALA A 252 -8.48 3.21 -24.63
N GLU A 253 -9.51 3.78 -25.20
CA GLU A 253 -10.90 3.62 -24.77
C GLU A 253 -11.38 2.17 -24.96
N THR A 254 -10.97 1.53 -26.06
CA THR A 254 -11.28 0.11 -26.30
C THR A 254 -10.63 -0.77 -25.22
N HIS A 255 -9.35 -0.53 -24.89
CA HIS A 255 -8.68 -1.22 -23.81
C HIS A 255 -9.38 -0.98 -22.46
N THR A 256 -9.82 0.23 -22.20
CA THR A 256 -10.51 0.61 -20.97
C THR A 256 -11.81 -0.17 -20.77
N VAL A 257 -12.63 -0.28 -21.82
CA VAL A 257 -13.89 -1.03 -21.77
C VAL A 257 -13.68 -2.54 -21.69
N MET A 258 -12.70 -3.05 -22.45
CA MET A 258 -12.47 -4.50 -22.56
C MET A 258 -11.77 -5.12 -21.35
N LEU A 259 -10.92 -4.36 -20.63
CA LEU A 259 -10.08 -4.89 -19.57
C LEU A 259 -10.88 -5.61 -18.47
N PRO A 260 -11.88 -4.97 -17.81
CA PRO A 260 -12.62 -5.64 -16.76
C PRO A 260 -13.37 -6.88 -17.22
N GLN A 261 -13.89 -6.88 -18.45
CA GLN A 261 -14.64 -8.01 -18.99
C GLN A 261 -13.75 -9.21 -19.29
N VAL A 262 -12.54 -8.95 -19.83
CA VAL A 262 -11.57 -10.03 -20.07
C VAL A 262 -11.01 -10.58 -18.77
N MET A 263 -10.78 -9.73 -17.75
CA MET A 263 -10.36 -10.18 -16.42
C MET A 263 -11.40 -11.11 -15.79
N ALA A 264 -12.68 -10.74 -15.83
CA ALA A 264 -13.76 -11.61 -15.35
C ALA A 264 -13.82 -12.95 -16.08
N TYR A 265 -13.67 -12.94 -17.41
CA TYR A 265 -13.62 -14.16 -18.22
C TYR A 265 -12.43 -15.05 -17.85
N LYS A 266 -11.28 -14.45 -17.51
CA LYS A 266 -10.05 -15.15 -17.12
C LYS A 266 -10.03 -15.61 -15.66
N GLN A 267 -11.03 -15.29 -14.84
CA GLN A 267 -11.05 -15.59 -13.41
C GLN A 267 -10.81 -17.08 -13.11
N ASN A 268 -11.40 -17.98 -13.89
CA ASN A 268 -11.23 -19.43 -13.70
C ASN A 268 -9.91 -19.97 -14.25
N GLU A 269 -9.29 -19.28 -15.22
CA GLU A 269 -8.04 -19.72 -15.84
C GLU A 269 -6.80 -19.18 -15.11
N ALA A 270 -6.90 -18.00 -14.46
CA ALA A 270 -5.79 -17.32 -13.82
C ALA A 270 -6.18 -16.74 -12.43
N PRO A 271 -6.81 -17.54 -11.53
CA PRO A 271 -7.33 -17.02 -10.27
C PRO A 271 -6.24 -16.41 -9.37
N GLU A 272 -5.07 -17.06 -9.29
CA GLU A 272 -3.96 -16.57 -8.46
C GLU A 272 -3.39 -15.23 -8.97
N ALA A 273 -3.28 -15.07 -10.29
CA ALA A 273 -2.81 -13.81 -10.87
C ALA A 273 -3.81 -12.68 -10.63
N LEU A 274 -5.10 -12.93 -10.82
CA LEU A 274 -6.16 -11.94 -10.60
C LEU A 274 -6.33 -11.60 -9.12
N ALA A 275 -6.13 -12.54 -8.20
CA ALA A 275 -6.08 -12.24 -6.76
C ALA A 275 -4.93 -11.27 -6.42
N ARG A 276 -3.75 -11.45 -7.02
CA ARG A 276 -2.61 -10.52 -6.86
C ARG A 276 -2.91 -9.15 -7.47
N VAL A 277 -3.66 -9.08 -8.58
CA VAL A 277 -4.14 -7.82 -9.15
C VAL A 277 -5.09 -7.14 -8.18
N ALA A 278 -6.08 -7.87 -7.63
CA ALA A 278 -7.02 -7.34 -6.65
C ALA A 278 -6.31 -6.76 -5.42
N GLU A 279 -5.35 -7.50 -4.86
CA GLU A 279 -4.47 -7.03 -3.77
C GLU A 279 -3.72 -5.75 -4.16
N ALA A 280 -3.12 -5.72 -5.35
CA ALA A 280 -2.34 -4.55 -5.81
C ALA A 280 -3.22 -3.31 -6.07
N LEU A 281 -4.47 -3.50 -6.49
CA LEU A 281 -5.47 -2.45 -6.64
C LEU A 281 -6.09 -2.03 -5.29
N GLY A 282 -5.97 -2.86 -4.25
CA GLY A 282 -6.64 -2.65 -2.97
C GLY A 282 -8.16 -2.87 -3.02
N VAL A 283 -8.60 -3.86 -3.83
CA VAL A 283 -10.03 -4.16 -4.07
C VAL A 283 -10.30 -5.65 -3.87
N PRO A 284 -11.54 -6.05 -3.57
CA PRO A 284 -11.90 -7.46 -3.35
C PRO A 284 -11.88 -8.30 -4.63
N ASP A 285 -12.33 -7.72 -5.72
CA ASP A 285 -12.37 -8.34 -7.05
C ASP A 285 -11.65 -7.46 -8.07
N ALA A 286 -10.72 -8.03 -8.81
CA ALA A 286 -9.89 -7.29 -9.73
C ALA A 286 -10.68 -6.70 -10.92
N ALA A 287 -11.60 -7.48 -11.48
CA ALA A 287 -12.38 -7.08 -12.65
C ALA A 287 -13.40 -5.99 -12.30
N ALA A 288 -14.13 -6.20 -11.20
CA ALA A 288 -15.06 -5.20 -10.67
C ALA A 288 -14.34 -3.93 -10.22
N GLY A 289 -13.19 -4.06 -9.55
CA GLY A 289 -12.40 -2.93 -9.11
C GLY A 289 -11.90 -2.04 -10.26
N VAL A 290 -11.46 -2.64 -11.37
CA VAL A 290 -11.08 -1.88 -12.57
C VAL A 290 -12.30 -1.20 -13.20
N PHE A 291 -13.44 -1.89 -13.28
CA PHE A 291 -14.68 -1.31 -13.81
C PHE A 291 -15.12 -0.10 -12.97
N ASP A 292 -15.13 -0.23 -11.65
CA ASP A 292 -15.51 0.84 -10.73
C ASP A 292 -14.53 2.02 -10.77
N LEU A 293 -13.24 1.75 -10.84
CA LEU A 293 -12.20 2.78 -11.01
C LEU A 293 -12.47 3.59 -12.28
N VAL A 294 -12.64 2.92 -13.42
CA VAL A 294 -12.94 3.59 -14.71
C VAL A 294 -14.20 4.45 -14.61
N ARG A 295 -15.28 3.87 -14.07
CA ARG A 295 -16.56 4.55 -13.94
C ARG A 295 -16.49 5.75 -13.00
N SER A 296 -15.83 5.63 -11.86
CA SER A 296 -15.69 6.72 -10.89
C SER A 296 -14.91 7.91 -11.43
N LEU A 297 -14.04 7.68 -12.42
CA LEU A 297 -13.22 8.69 -13.08
C LEU A 297 -13.81 9.20 -14.41
N GLY A 298 -15.03 8.80 -14.73
CA GLY A 298 -15.73 9.23 -15.94
C GLY A 298 -15.18 8.63 -17.23
N GLY A 299 -14.46 7.50 -17.16
CA GLY A 299 -14.02 6.76 -18.34
C GLY A 299 -15.15 5.95 -18.98
N PRO A 300 -15.00 5.50 -20.25
CA PRO A 300 -16.01 4.70 -20.94
C PRO A 300 -16.11 3.31 -20.31
N THR A 301 -17.35 2.81 -20.16
CA THR A 301 -17.64 1.51 -19.55
C THR A 301 -18.27 0.53 -20.53
N SER A 302 -18.65 0.97 -21.73
CA SER A 302 -19.29 0.10 -22.73
C SER A 302 -18.81 0.37 -24.17
N LEU A 303 -18.77 -0.67 -24.98
CA LEU A 303 -18.50 -0.54 -26.42
C LEU A 303 -19.62 0.23 -27.14
N ARG A 304 -20.83 0.24 -26.58
CA ARG A 304 -21.96 1.04 -27.08
C ARG A 304 -21.66 2.54 -26.97
N GLU A 305 -21.01 3.00 -25.88
CA GLU A 305 -20.53 4.39 -25.74
C GLU A 305 -19.48 4.75 -26.80
N LEU A 306 -18.73 3.76 -27.30
CA LEU A 306 -17.76 3.94 -28.38
C LEU A 306 -18.39 3.85 -29.78
N GLY A 307 -19.73 3.74 -29.88
CA GLY A 307 -20.48 3.77 -31.11
C GLY A 307 -20.77 2.42 -31.79
N LEU A 308 -20.44 1.28 -31.12
CA LEU A 308 -20.76 -0.04 -31.67
C LEU A 308 -22.22 -0.43 -31.44
N THR A 309 -22.82 -1.10 -32.43
CA THR A 309 -24.09 -1.80 -32.27
C THR A 309 -23.83 -3.24 -31.78
N GLU A 310 -24.82 -3.86 -31.14
CA GLU A 310 -24.66 -5.26 -30.67
C GLU A 310 -24.40 -6.22 -31.83
N SER A 311 -25.08 -6.00 -32.96
CA SER A 311 -24.91 -6.80 -34.18
C SER A 311 -23.52 -6.67 -34.83
N SER A 312 -22.78 -5.59 -34.53
CA SER A 312 -21.39 -5.44 -34.98
C SER A 312 -20.45 -6.50 -34.39
N LEU A 313 -20.85 -7.14 -33.29
CA LEU A 313 -20.04 -8.10 -32.55
C LEU A 313 -20.26 -9.54 -33.03
N ASP A 314 -21.21 -9.78 -33.95
CA ASP A 314 -21.53 -11.11 -34.44
C ASP A 314 -20.29 -11.76 -35.11
N GLY A 315 -20.00 -12.99 -34.71
CA GLY A 315 -18.86 -13.76 -35.23
C GLY A 315 -17.51 -13.46 -34.58
N ILE A 316 -17.46 -12.61 -33.57
CA ILE A 316 -16.25 -12.36 -32.77
C ILE A 316 -16.35 -13.17 -31.46
N GLU A 317 -15.32 -13.95 -31.15
CA GLU A 317 -15.28 -14.79 -29.94
C GLU A 317 -14.22 -14.30 -28.93
N PRO A 318 -14.48 -14.42 -27.62
CA PRO A 318 -15.68 -15.04 -26.99
C PRO A 318 -16.86 -14.07 -26.92
N ALA A 319 -18.00 -14.48 -27.45
CA ALA A 319 -19.20 -13.65 -27.55
C ALA A 319 -19.72 -13.14 -26.20
N SER A 320 -19.57 -13.91 -25.12
CA SER A 320 -19.98 -13.51 -23.76
C SER A 320 -19.22 -12.26 -23.26
N VAL A 321 -17.91 -12.20 -23.49
CA VAL A 321 -17.08 -11.04 -23.14
C VAL A 321 -17.50 -9.79 -23.89
N LEU A 322 -17.73 -9.95 -25.20
CA LEU A 322 -18.10 -8.83 -26.08
C LEU A 322 -19.48 -8.28 -25.77
N ARG A 323 -20.46 -9.14 -25.49
CA ARG A 323 -21.81 -8.71 -25.08
C ARG A 323 -21.78 -7.97 -23.72
N ALA A 324 -21.03 -8.49 -22.76
CA ALA A 324 -20.84 -7.83 -21.46
C ALA A 324 -20.15 -6.46 -21.63
N ALA A 325 -19.10 -6.39 -22.47
CA ALA A 325 -18.41 -5.16 -22.80
C ALA A 325 -19.32 -4.17 -23.56
N TRP A 326 -20.16 -4.64 -24.47
CA TRP A 326 -21.09 -3.80 -25.20
C TRP A 326 -22.18 -3.23 -24.28
N ALA A 327 -22.72 -4.06 -23.40
CA ALA A 327 -23.77 -3.67 -22.46
C ALA A 327 -23.25 -2.80 -21.30
N GLY A 328 -21.94 -2.80 -21.03
CA GLY A 328 -21.34 -2.11 -19.88
C GLY A 328 -21.73 -2.73 -18.55
N VAL A 329 -21.85 -4.07 -18.51
CA VAL A 329 -22.21 -4.80 -17.28
C VAL A 329 -21.04 -4.82 -16.34
N ARG A 330 -21.27 -4.52 -15.06
CA ARG A 330 -20.26 -4.72 -14.02
C ARG A 330 -19.97 -6.22 -13.86
N PRO A 331 -18.70 -6.66 -13.89
CA PRO A 331 -18.35 -8.08 -14.03
C PRO A 331 -18.84 -9.03 -12.93
N ASP A 332 -18.96 -8.57 -11.71
CA ASP A 332 -19.20 -9.44 -10.54
C ASP A 332 -20.64 -9.47 -10.04
N GLY A 333 -21.52 -8.64 -10.57
CA GLY A 333 -22.92 -8.54 -10.12
C GLY A 333 -23.09 -7.96 -8.71
N VAL A 334 -22.00 -7.62 -7.97
CA VAL A 334 -22.09 -6.93 -6.67
C VAL A 334 -22.62 -5.51 -6.89
N PRO A 335 -23.61 -5.06 -6.10
CA PRO A 335 -24.14 -3.70 -6.22
C PRO A 335 -23.03 -2.67 -6.05
N ASP A 336 -22.96 -1.69 -6.97
CA ASP A 336 -22.07 -0.56 -6.79
C ASP A 336 -22.55 0.34 -5.66
N VAL A 337 -21.84 0.27 -4.55
CA VAL A 337 -22.11 1.11 -3.37
C VAL A 337 -21.30 2.41 -3.36
N SER A 338 -20.55 2.72 -4.41
CA SER A 338 -19.68 3.91 -4.45
C SER A 338 -20.47 5.21 -4.31
N ALA A 339 -21.62 5.29 -4.94
CA ALA A 339 -22.52 6.44 -4.84
C ALA A 339 -23.05 6.62 -3.40
N LEU A 340 -23.44 5.52 -2.72
CA LEU A 340 -23.83 5.53 -1.31
C LEU A 340 -22.66 5.96 -0.42
N THR A 341 -21.47 5.41 -0.64
CA THR A 341 -20.28 5.79 0.11
C THR A 341 -19.97 7.27 -0.03
N ALA A 342 -20.01 7.81 -1.26
CA ALA A 342 -19.81 9.24 -1.52
C ALA A 342 -20.89 10.10 -0.82
N GLN A 343 -22.14 9.69 -0.86
CA GLN A 343 -23.25 10.38 -0.17
C GLN A 343 -23.05 10.41 1.34
N VAL A 344 -22.65 9.29 1.94
CA VAL A 344 -22.38 9.22 3.39
C VAL A 344 -21.19 10.10 3.76
N ILE A 345 -20.11 10.09 2.98
CA ILE A 345 -18.94 10.96 3.20
C ILE A 345 -19.33 12.44 3.10
N ALA A 346 -20.07 12.84 2.08
CA ALA A 346 -20.54 14.21 1.88
C ALA A 346 -21.42 14.71 3.05
N SER A 347 -22.12 13.82 3.75
CA SER A 347 -22.91 14.20 4.92
C SER A 347 -22.08 14.72 6.10
N PHE A 348 -20.76 14.53 6.06
CA PHE A 348 -19.80 15.06 7.05
C PHE A 348 -19.09 16.33 6.59
N ASP A 349 -19.49 16.94 5.44
CA ASP A 349 -18.79 18.10 4.88
C ASP A 349 -18.78 19.32 5.80
N ASP A 350 -19.82 19.51 6.58
CA ASP A 350 -19.96 20.61 7.54
C ASP A 350 -19.38 20.30 8.93
N THR A 351 -18.61 19.20 9.10
CA THR A 351 -17.99 18.86 10.39
C THR A 351 -16.97 19.94 10.78
N PRO A 352 -17.16 20.63 11.93
CA PRO A 352 -16.31 21.78 12.30
C PRO A 352 -14.86 21.42 12.60
N ASP A 353 -14.62 20.21 13.16
CA ASP A 353 -13.28 19.72 13.45
C ASP A 353 -12.71 18.97 12.22
N PRO A 354 -11.67 19.54 11.56
CA PRO A 354 -11.08 18.90 10.38
C PRO A 354 -10.49 17.51 10.66
N ARG A 355 -9.96 17.29 11.88
CA ARG A 355 -9.39 15.98 12.24
C ARG A 355 -10.48 14.94 12.45
N LEU A 356 -11.56 15.31 13.12
CA LEU A 356 -12.72 14.44 13.27
C LEU A 356 -13.32 14.12 11.90
N LYS A 357 -13.49 15.11 11.02
CA LYS A 357 -13.95 14.91 9.64
C LYS A 357 -13.09 13.88 8.91
N GLN A 358 -11.77 14.04 8.94
CA GLN A 358 -10.85 13.10 8.32
C GLN A 358 -11.03 11.67 8.86
N LEU A 359 -11.04 11.50 10.18
CA LEU A 359 -11.12 10.19 10.80
C LEU A 359 -12.44 9.48 10.47
N ILE A 360 -13.58 10.19 10.55
CA ILE A 360 -14.89 9.56 10.30
C ILE A 360 -15.09 9.23 8.83
N THR A 361 -14.62 10.07 7.91
CA THR A 361 -14.72 9.79 6.47
C THR A 361 -13.84 8.62 6.06
N ASP A 362 -12.64 8.50 6.64
CA ASP A 362 -11.76 7.35 6.40
C ASP A 362 -12.35 6.07 7.02
N LEU A 363 -12.94 6.14 8.22
CA LEU A 363 -13.64 5.01 8.84
C LEU A 363 -14.79 4.51 7.96
N VAL A 364 -15.62 5.42 7.42
CA VAL A 364 -16.72 5.06 6.50
C VAL A 364 -16.18 4.32 5.28
N ARG A 365 -15.11 4.80 4.64
CA ARG A 365 -14.50 4.12 3.49
C ARG A 365 -14.08 2.70 3.84
N HIS A 366 -13.40 2.52 4.98
CA HIS A 366 -12.92 1.21 5.42
C HIS A 366 -14.05 0.26 5.79
N LEU A 367 -15.10 0.74 6.47
CA LEU A 367 -16.25 -0.08 6.82
C LEU A 367 -17.06 -0.51 5.58
N HIS A 368 -17.32 0.40 4.64
CA HIS A 368 -18.00 0.05 3.39
C HIS A 368 -17.16 -0.90 2.55
N HIS A 369 -15.84 -0.67 2.47
CA HIS A 369 -14.92 -1.58 1.81
C HIS A 369 -14.94 -2.97 2.46
N PHE A 370 -14.88 -3.04 3.79
CA PHE A 370 -14.96 -4.31 4.53
C PHE A 370 -16.25 -5.06 4.22
N ALA A 371 -17.40 -4.38 4.23
CA ALA A 371 -18.69 -5.00 3.95
C ALA A 371 -18.75 -5.58 2.52
N VAL A 372 -18.29 -4.81 1.52
CA VAL A 372 -18.29 -5.23 0.12
C VAL A 372 -17.26 -6.34 -0.14
N SER A 373 -16.03 -6.19 0.41
CA SER A 373 -14.94 -7.13 0.14
C SER A 373 -15.14 -8.51 0.73
N ASN A 374 -16.03 -8.64 1.71
CA ASN A 374 -16.34 -9.91 2.35
C ASN A 374 -17.76 -10.41 2.00
N ASP A 375 -18.47 -9.75 1.07
CA ASP A 375 -19.87 -10.08 0.75
C ASP A 375 -20.72 -10.22 2.01
N LEU A 376 -20.56 -9.27 2.96
CA LEU A 376 -21.12 -9.35 4.30
C LEU A 376 -22.64 -9.50 4.25
N THR A 377 -23.14 -10.62 4.76
CA THR A 377 -24.58 -10.89 4.81
C THR A 377 -25.26 -10.12 5.93
N GLU A 378 -26.58 -9.90 5.82
CA GLU A 378 -27.39 -9.29 6.88
C GLU A 378 -27.31 -10.06 8.21
N GLN A 379 -27.22 -11.38 8.14
CA GLN A 379 -27.09 -12.23 9.32
C GLN A 379 -25.75 -12.02 10.04
N GLU A 380 -24.64 -11.96 9.31
CA GLU A 380 -23.30 -11.70 9.85
C GLU A 380 -23.21 -10.27 10.40
N TRP A 381 -23.78 -9.30 9.70
CA TRP A 381 -23.85 -7.92 10.18
C TRP A 381 -24.64 -7.84 11.50
N LEU A 382 -25.81 -8.47 11.61
CA LEU A 382 -26.60 -8.52 12.85
C LEU A 382 -25.84 -9.23 13.98
N PHE A 383 -25.10 -10.30 13.67
CA PHE A 383 -24.26 -10.98 14.64
C PHE A 383 -23.17 -10.03 15.18
N ALA A 384 -22.47 -9.29 14.29
CA ALA A 384 -21.44 -8.32 14.66
C ALA A 384 -22.02 -7.18 15.52
N ILE A 385 -23.19 -6.63 15.15
CA ILE A 385 -23.89 -5.62 15.96
C ILE A 385 -24.23 -6.17 17.35
N GLY A 386 -24.73 -7.40 17.41
CA GLY A 386 -25.03 -8.09 18.69
C GLY A 386 -23.77 -8.30 19.54
N PHE A 387 -22.66 -8.68 18.94
CA PHE A 387 -21.36 -8.82 19.61
C PHE A 387 -20.90 -7.48 20.21
N LEU A 388 -20.87 -6.40 19.44
CA LEU A 388 -20.48 -5.07 19.92
C LEU A 388 -21.42 -4.55 21.00
N THR A 389 -22.72 -4.80 20.87
CA THR A 389 -23.71 -4.43 21.89
C THR A 389 -23.43 -5.12 23.22
N ARG A 390 -23.20 -6.44 23.23
CA ARG A 390 -22.84 -7.18 24.45
C ARG A 390 -21.50 -6.72 25.03
N THR A 391 -20.50 -6.41 24.19
CA THR A 391 -19.23 -5.84 24.61
C THR A 391 -19.42 -4.53 25.38
N GLY A 392 -20.34 -3.66 24.89
CA GLY A 392 -20.70 -2.43 25.60
C GLY A 392 -21.45 -2.67 26.90
N GLN A 393 -22.39 -3.60 26.91
CA GLN A 393 -23.23 -3.90 28.08
C GLN A 393 -22.45 -4.50 29.26
N ILE A 394 -21.41 -5.30 29.00
CA ILE A 394 -20.55 -5.89 30.03
C ILE A 394 -19.45 -4.95 30.52
N SER A 395 -19.20 -3.84 29.79
CA SER A 395 -18.18 -2.85 30.16
C SER A 395 -18.66 -1.93 31.27
N ASP A 396 -17.83 -1.73 32.30
CA ASP A 396 -18.05 -0.78 33.39
C ASP A 396 -16.71 -0.11 33.82
N ASP A 397 -16.68 0.53 34.98
CA ASP A 397 -15.48 1.21 35.47
C ASP A 397 -14.32 0.25 35.80
N LYS A 398 -14.59 -1.02 36.07
CA LYS A 398 -13.61 -2.05 36.38
C LYS A 398 -13.34 -2.96 35.18
N ARG A 399 -14.40 -3.33 34.43
CA ARG A 399 -14.30 -4.21 33.27
C ARG A 399 -14.25 -3.38 31.98
N LYS A 400 -13.12 -3.33 31.33
CA LYS A 400 -12.88 -2.56 30.11
C LYS A 400 -12.92 -3.47 28.88
N GLU A 401 -14.08 -4.08 28.57
CA GLU A 401 -14.20 -5.09 27.51
C GLU A 401 -13.89 -4.54 26.11
N PHE A 402 -14.20 -3.26 25.81
CA PHE A 402 -13.78 -2.63 24.56
C PHE A 402 -12.26 -2.39 24.48
N VAL A 403 -11.59 -2.13 25.60
CA VAL A 403 -10.11 -2.06 25.63
C VAL A 403 -9.56 -3.44 25.35
N LEU A 404 -10.09 -4.48 25.98
CA LEU A 404 -9.70 -5.87 25.74
C LEU A 404 -9.92 -6.27 24.27
N LEU A 405 -11.04 -5.87 23.65
CA LEU A 405 -11.30 -6.09 22.22
C LEU A 405 -10.23 -5.41 21.35
N SER A 406 -9.90 -4.14 21.65
CA SER A 406 -8.85 -3.38 20.96
C SER A 406 -7.49 -4.06 21.09
N ASP A 407 -7.16 -4.55 22.28
CA ASP A 407 -5.92 -5.25 22.59
C ASP A 407 -5.81 -6.57 21.80
N THR A 408 -6.84 -7.40 21.87
CA THR A 408 -6.87 -8.72 21.20
C THR A 408 -6.96 -8.64 19.67
N LEU A 409 -7.42 -7.51 19.11
CA LEU A 409 -7.36 -7.19 17.68
C LEU A 409 -6.05 -6.47 17.28
N GLY A 410 -5.15 -6.18 18.24
CA GLY A 410 -3.88 -5.51 18.01
C GLY A 410 -3.99 -4.01 17.74
N VAL A 411 -5.18 -3.41 17.80
CA VAL A 411 -5.37 -1.97 17.51
C VAL A 411 -4.63 -1.11 18.53
N SER A 412 -4.68 -1.48 19.81
CA SER A 412 -3.93 -0.77 20.88
C SER A 412 -2.42 -0.78 20.61
N SER A 413 -1.86 -1.90 20.17
CA SER A 413 -0.44 -2.04 19.84
C SER A 413 -0.04 -1.20 18.62
N VAL A 414 -0.91 -1.10 17.60
CA VAL A 414 -0.71 -0.22 16.45
C VAL A 414 -0.73 1.25 16.88
N VAL A 415 -1.71 1.66 17.70
CA VAL A 415 -1.80 3.05 18.20
C VAL A 415 -0.61 3.40 19.08
N ASP A 416 -0.18 2.47 19.96
CA ASP A 416 1.03 2.63 20.77
C ASP A 416 2.26 2.86 19.89
N ALA A 417 2.46 2.02 18.87
CA ALA A 417 3.58 2.16 17.93
C ALA A 417 3.57 3.50 17.20
N LEU A 418 2.42 3.97 16.70
CA LEU A 418 2.29 5.25 16.02
C LEU A 418 2.54 6.45 16.94
N THR A 419 2.18 6.33 18.22
CA THR A 419 2.23 7.44 19.18
C THR A 419 3.59 7.53 19.87
N ASN A 420 4.16 6.40 20.28
CA ASN A 420 5.26 6.32 21.23
C ASN A 420 6.59 5.84 20.63
N SER A 421 6.61 5.23 19.44
CA SER A 421 7.86 4.78 18.79
C SER A 421 8.62 5.93 18.11
N ARG A 422 8.83 7.04 18.81
CA ARG A 422 9.42 8.26 18.24
C ARG A 422 10.94 8.33 18.32
N SER A 423 11.56 7.50 19.15
CA SER A 423 13.01 7.49 19.31
C SER A 423 13.53 6.08 19.60
N PRO A 424 14.54 5.60 18.87
CA PRO A 424 15.20 4.32 19.18
C PRO A 424 16.06 4.38 20.44
N LEU A 425 16.23 5.56 21.06
CA LEU A 425 17.03 5.76 22.26
C LEU A 425 16.22 5.60 23.55
N THR A 426 14.89 5.55 23.46
CA THR A 426 14.01 5.36 24.61
C THR A 426 13.64 3.91 24.82
N THR A 427 13.32 3.52 26.06
CA THR A 427 12.70 2.22 26.33
C THR A 427 11.42 2.11 25.50
N PRO A 428 11.19 0.99 24.80
CA PRO A 428 9.95 0.79 24.05
C PRO A 428 8.73 0.87 24.95
N SER A 429 7.67 1.52 24.47
CA SER A 429 6.34 1.51 25.11
C SER A 429 5.65 0.17 24.93
N ALA A 430 4.63 -0.08 25.72
CA ALA A 430 3.72 -1.21 25.58
C ALA A 430 2.30 -0.78 25.97
N VAL A 431 1.30 -1.61 25.69
CA VAL A 431 -0.10 -1.32 25.99
C VAL A 431 -0.33 -1.17 27.50
N LEU A 432 -1.18 -0.22 27.89
CA LEU A 432 -1.52 0.01 29.30
C LEU A 432 -2.24 -1.20 29.91
N GLY A 433 -3.10 -1.83 29.11
CA GLY A 433 -3.95 -2.95 29.53
C GLY A 433 -5.17 -2.52 30.37
N PRO A 434 -6.14 -3.43 30.58
CA PRO A 434 -7.40 -3.11 31.23
C PRO A 434 -7.33 -3.05 32.77
N PHE A 435 -6.23 -3.45 33.38
CA PHE A 435 -6.10 -3.60 34.85
C PHE A 435 -5.38 -2.44 35.55
N TYR A 436 -4.98 -1.40 34.82
CA TYR A 436 -4.46 -0.20 35.42
C TYR A 436 -5.54 0.54 36.20
N VAL A 437 -5.20 0.96 37.43
CA VAL A 437 -6.05 1.81 38.27
C VAL A 437 -5.26 3.07 38.61
N GLU A 438 -5.86 4.22 38.35
CA GLU A 438 -5.26 5.52 38.64
C GLU A 438 -5.07 5.74 40.15
N GLY A 439 -3.92 6.29 40.55
CA GLY A 439 -3.64 6.62 41.95
C GLY A 439 -3.34 5.41 42.84
N PRO A 440 -2.47 4.48 42.43
CA PRO A 440 -2.07 3.38 43.32
C PRO A 440 -1.40 3.88 44.60
N PRO A 441 -1.35 3.07 45.68
CA PRO A 441 -0.77 3.49 46.95
C PRO A 441 0.68 3.94 46.82
N ALA A 442 1.00 5.11 47.43
CA ALA A 442 2.37 5.57 47.51
C ALA A 442 3.14 4.68 48.52
N MET A 443 4.29 4.19 48.10
CA MET A 443 5.15 3.32 48.90
C MET A 443 6.59 3.85 48.96
N ASP A 444 7.26 3.60 50.07
CA ASP A 444 8.65 3.95 50.23
C ASP A 444 9.57 2.97 49.51
N ARG A 445 10.78 3.40 49.21
CA ARG A 445 11.82 2.54 48.62
C ARG A 445 12.08 1.31 49.52
N GLY A 446 12.17 0.13 48.91
CA GLY A 446 12.35 -1.14 49.58
C GLY A 446 11.09 -1.77 50.16
N ALA A 447 9.92 -1.13 49.99
CA ALA A 447 8.64 -1.68 50.42
C ALA A 447 8.31 -3.00 49.72
N ASP A 448 7.50 -3.82 50.35
CA ASP A 448 6.94 -5.04 49.77
C ASP A 448 5.50 -4.79 49.32
N ILE A 449 5.29 -4.84 48.02
CA ILE A 449 3.97 -4.61 47.41
C ILE A 449 3.16 -5.91 47.24
N SER A 450 3.74 -7.08 47.62
CA SER A 450 3.03 -8.36 47.50
C SER A 450 1.79 -8.47 48.39
N GLY A 451 1.72 -7.64 49.47
CA GLY A 451 0.63 -7.70 50.42
C GLY A 451 0.54 -9.05 51.16
N GLY A 452 1.61 -9.82 51.16
CA GLY A 452 1.66 -11.16 51.78
C GLY A 452 1.07 -12.26 50.90
N LEU A 453 0.78 -12.00 49.66
CA LEU A 453 0.37 -13.04 48.71
C LEU A 453 1.53 -14.05 48.50
N ASP A 454 1.17 -15.31 48.32
CA ASP A 454 2.09 -16.39 48.03
C ASP A 454 2.69 -16.26 46.62
N GLY A 455 3.97 -16.57 46.47
CA GLY A 455 4.71 -16.49 45.20
C GLY A 455 6.21 -16.46 45.41
N GLU A 456 7.00 -16.70 44.35
CA GLU A 456 8.45 -16.60 44.39
C GLU A 456 8.85 -15.13 44.60
N PRO A 457 9.59 -14.80 45.70
CA PRO A 457 9.93 -13.41 45.99
C PRO A 457 10.81 -12.79 44.91
N LEU A 458 10.45 -11.58 44.45
CA LEU A 458 11.16 -10.83 43.43
C LEU A 458 11.60 -9.46 43.98
N TRP A 459 12.90 -9.19 43.94
CA TRP A 459 13.44 -7.86 44.14
C TRP A 459 13.58 -7.14 42.82
N VAL A 460 12.97 -5.99 42.68
CA VAL A 460 13.08 -5.10 41.51
C VAL A 460 14.00 -3.94 41.90
N SER A 461 15.04 -3.72 41.09
CA SER A 461 15.94 -2.55 41.17
C SER A 461 15.94 -1.87 39.82
N ALA A 462 15.35 -0.69 39.72
CA ALA A 462 15.21 0.04 38.48
C ALA A 462 15.87 1.41 38.58
N ALA A 463 16.44 1.88 37.44
CA ALA A 463 16.95 3.22 37.26
C ALA A 463 16.19 3.92 36.12
N ILE A 464 15.88 5.19 36.32
CA ILE A 464 15.26 6.05 35.31
C ILE A 464 16.28 7.07 34.82
N THR A 465 16.55 7.07 33.50
CA THR A 465 17.48 7.99 32.85
C THR A 465 16.84 8.69 31.68
N ASP A 466 17.41 9.82 31.25
CA ASP A 466 17.10 10.42 29.98
C ASP A 466 17.83 9.68 28.80
N THR A 467 17.64 10.15 27.59
CA THR A 467 18.28 9.58 26.38
C THR A 467 19.80 9.75 26.37
N ASP A 468 20.36 10.66 27.17
CA ASP A 468 21.81 10.85 27.35
C ASP A 468 22.39 9.99 28.47
N GLY A 469 21.55 9.21 29.16
CA GLY A 469 21.92 8.36 30.30
C GLY A 469 22.04 9.12 31.63
N LYS A 470 21.54 10.36 31.72
CA LYS A 470 21.54 11.12 32.97
C LYS A 470 20.35 10.67 33.83
N PRO A 471 20.54 10.53 35.16
CA PRO A 471 19.44 10.21 36.07
C PRO A 471 18.30 11.24 35.96
N VAL A 472 17.07 10.75 36.16
CA VAL A 472 15.85 11.58 36.25
C VAL A 472 15.30 11.50 37.68
N PRO A 473 15.78 12.37 38.60
CA PRO A 473 15.30 12.41 39.98
C PRO A 473 13.82 12.77 40.06
N GLY A 474 13.13 12.21 41.04
CA GLY A 474 11.74 12.53 41.30
C GLY A 474 10.76 11.99 40.24
N ALA A 475 11.20 11.14 39.33
CA ALA A 475 10.29 10.45 38.41
C ALA A 475 9.27 9.63 39.20
N VAL A 476 7.99 9.80 38.85
CA VAL A 476 6.88 9.05 39.46
C VAL A 476 6.68 7.78 38.65
N VAL A 477 6.68 6.64 39.35
CA VAL A 477 6.58 5.32 38.74
C VAL A 477 5.43 4.53 39.35
N ASP A 478 4.38 4.28 38.58
CA ASP A 478 3.33 3.36 38.94
C ASP A 478 3.71 1.96 38.44
N VAL A 479 3.58 0.96 39.32
CA VAL A 479 3.87 -0.44 39.05
C VAL A 479 2.61 -1.28 39.31
N TRP A 480 2.32 -2.25 38.44
CA TRP A 480 1.26 -3.25 38.69
C TRP A 480 1.54 -4.56 37.95
N GLN A 481 1.07 -5.66 38.50
CA GLN A 481 1.28 -7.00 37.96
C GLN A 481 0.20 -7.98 38.43
N SER A 482 0.17 -9.18 37.84
CA SER A 482 -0.58 -10.34 38.30
C SER A 482 0.10 -11.05 39.49
N ASN A 483 -0.67 -11.83 40.26
CA ASN A 483 -0.15 -12.78 41.23
C ASN A 483 0.34 -14.08 40.55
N LYS A 484 0.76 -15.07 41.35
CA LYS A 484 1.21 -16.38 40.85
C LYS A 484 0.13 -17.20 40.13
N ASP A 485 -1.15 -16.92 40.38
CA ASP A 485 -2.29 -17.61 39.79
C ASP A 485 -2.85 -16.84 38.57
N GLY A 486 -2.20 -15.74 38.17
CA GLY A 486 -2.56 -14.93 37.00
C GLY A 486 -3.64 -13.89 37.23
N PHE A 487 -3.96 -13.50 38.46
CA PHE A 487 -4.99 -12.52 38.77
C PHE A 487 -4.39 -11.19 39.25
N TYR A 488 -4.97 -10.10 38.77
CA TYR A 488 -4.73 -8.77 39.32
C TYR A 488 -5.59 -8.53 40.56
N ASP A 489 -5.16 -7.66 41.46
CA ASP A 489 -5.88 -7.35 42.68
C ASP A 489 -7.35 -6.94 42.49
N VAL A 490 -7.64 -6.21 41.40
CA VAL A 490 -9.02 -5.81 41.03
C VAL A 490 -9.95 -6.99 40.69
N GLN A 491 -9.37 -8.16 40.42
CA GLN A 491 -10.09 -9.41 40.12
C GLN A 491 -10.28 -10.28 41.38
N LEU A 492 -9.64 -9.94 42.49
CA LEU A 492 -9.66 -10.71 43.74
C LEU A 492 -10.68 -10.11 44.73
N PRO A 493 -11.83 -10.78 45.00
CA PRO A 493 -12.93 -10.18 45.78
C PRO A 493 -12.65 -10.02 47.30
N ASP A 494 -11.68 -10.77 47.85
CA ASP A 494 -11.47 -10.89 49.30
C ASP A 494 -10.23 -10.15 49.82
N LEU A 495 -9.76 -9.12 49.09
CA LEU A 495 -8.59 -8.33 49.49
C LEU A 495 -8.98 -7.09 50.28
N ASP A 496 -8.30 -6.83 51.41
CA ASP A 496 -8.44 -5.63 52.24
C ASP A 496 -7.62 -4.45 51.67
N GLY A 497 -7.63 -4.21 50.35
CA GLY A 497 -6.95 -3.11 49.69
C GLY A 497 -6.09 -3.51 48.51
N PRO A 498 -5.46 -2.53 47.83
CA PRO A 498 -4.61 -2.80 46.67
C PRO A 498 -3.33 -3.58 47.04
N VAL A 499 -3.02 -4.62 46.27
CA VAL A 499 -1.78 -5.38 46.35
C VAL A 499 -1.17 -5.54 44.98
N LEU A 500 0.12 -5.84 44.89
CA LEU A 500 0.87 -5.97 43.63
C LEU A 500 0.75 -4.73 42.73
N ARG A 501 0.42 -3.58 43.34
CA ARG A 501 0.45 -2.26 42.71
C ARG A 501 0.90 -1.19 43.69
N ALA A 502 1.75 -0.29 43.25
CA ALA A 502 2.25 0.81 44.05
C ALA A 502 2.70 2.00 43.17
N ARG A 503 2.82 3.16 43.82
CA ARG A 503 3.48 4.34 43.27
C ARG A 503 4.76 4.59 44.03
N PHE A 504 5.86 4.74 43.31
CA PHE A 504 7.17 5.10 43.82
C PHE A 504 7.61 6.44 43.25
N VAL A 505 8.51 7.10 43.97
CA VAL A 505 9.24 8.28 43.49
C VAL A 505 10.73 7.93 43.47
N ALA A 506 11.34 8.11 42.30
CA ALA A 506 12.77 7.85 42.13
C ALA A 506 13.61 8.82 42.96
N ASP A 507 14.72 8.31 43.56
CA ASP A 507 15.65 9.09 44.34
C ASP A 507 16.49 10.09 43.52
N ASP A 508 17.46 10.76 44.15
CA ASP A 508 18.33 11.74 43.50
C ASP A 508 19.23 11.13 42.41
N GLU A 509 19.47 9.85 42.43
CA GLU A 509 20.18 9.05 41.42
C GLU A 509 19.22 8.44 40.37
N GLY A 510 17.93 8.76 40.42
CA GLY A 510 16.91 8.23 39.51
C GLY A 510 16.54 6.77 39.78
N ARG A 511 16.78 6.25 40.98
CA ARG A 511 16.60 4.82 41.33
C ARG A 511 15.32 4.61 42.12
N LEU A 512 14.75 3.41 41.94
CA LEU A 512 13.70 2.86 42.79
C LEU A 512 13.94 1.37 43.01
N GLU A 513 13.51 0.88 44.16
CA GLU A 513 13.67 -0.51 44.55
C GLU A 513 12.48 -0.96 45.38
N PHE A 514 12.04 -2.19 45.18
CA PHE A 514 10.92 -2.75 45.94
C PHE A 514 10.89 -4.27 45.88
N TRP A 515 10.19 -4.88 46.80
CA TRP A 515 9.85 -6.30 46.81
C TRP A 515 8.47 -6.53 46.20
N THR A 516 8.35 -7.62 45.44
CA THR A 516 7.11 -8.16 44.92
C THR A 516 7.24 -9.69 44.81
N ILE A 517 6.40 -10.32 43.98
CA ILE A 517 6.52 -11.74 43.61
C ILE A 517 6.74 -11.85 42.09
N LEU A 518 7.32 -12.96 41.65
CA LEU A 518 7.50 -13.24 40.23
C LEU A 518 6.12 -13.30 39.55
N PRO A 519 5.88 -12.53 38.49
CA PRO A 519 4.63 -12.62 37.75
C PRO A 519 4.53 -13.91 36.95
N HIS A 520 3.32 -14.42 36.78
CA HIS A 520 3.04 -15.59 35.97
C HIS A 520 2.22 -15.20 34.74
N GLU A 521 2.17 -16.11 33.76
CA GLU A 521 1.24 -15.98 32.62
C GLU A 521 -0.20 -16.01 33.13
N TYR A 522 -1.07 -15.34 32.41
CA TYR A 522 -2.47 -15.26 32.80
C TYR A 522 -3.41 -15.16 31.59
N PRO A 523 -4.65 -15.73 31.71
CA PRO A 523 -5.65 -15.54 30.68
C PRO A 523 -6.28 -14.16 30.81
N VAL A 524 -6.57 -13.52 29.69
CA VAL A 524 -7.51 -12.39 29.68
C VAL A 524 -8.91 -12.89 30.03
N PRO A 525 -9.85 -12.02 30.48
CA PRO A 525 -11.21 -12.46 30.79
C PRO A 525 -11.89 -13.20 29.63
N GLU A 526 -12.33 -14.44 29.88
CA GLU A 526 -12.91 -15.33 28.86
C GLU A 526 -14.45 -15.39 28.93
N ASP A 527 -15.06 -14.90 30.02
CA ASP A 527 -16.49 -14.97 30.31
C ASP A 527 -17.34 -13.95 29.54
N GLY A 528 -16.70 -13.12 28.71
CA GLY A 528 -17.33 -12.07 27.90
C GLY A 528 -17.30 -12.33 26.39
N PRO A 529 -17.81 -11.37 25.60
CA PRO A 529 -17.81 -11.46 24.14
C PRO A 529 -16.41 -11.63 23.54
N VAL A 530 -15.39 -10.99 24.12
CA VAL A 530 -14.00 -11.12 23.62
C VAL A 530 -13.45 -12.53 23.85
N GLY A 531 -13.74 -13.15 25.00
CA GLY A 531 -13.39 -14.55 25.25
C GLY A 531 -14.07 -15.49 24.25
N GLN A 532 -15.37 -15.26 23.96
CA GLN A 532 -16.09 -16.01 22.92
C GLN A 532 -15.49 -15.84 21.51
N MET A 533 -14.96 -14.65 21.21
CA MET A 533 -14.27 -14.40 19.95
C MET A 533 -12.94 -15.17 19.87
N LEU A 534 -12.15 -15.18 20.96
CA LEU A 534 -10.91 -15.93 21.02
C LEU A 534 -11.15 -17.43 20.85
N ASP A 535 -12.12 -18.00 21.57
CA ASP A 535 -12.54 -19.40 21.45
C ASP A 535 -13.02 -19.74 20.04
N GLY A 536 -13.89 -18.91 19.47
CA GLY A 536 -14.42 -19.10 18.11
C GLY A 536 -13.38 -18.96 17.00
N THR A 537 -12.19 -18.40 17.30
CA THR A 537 -11.07 -18.25 16.35
C THR A 537 -9.88 -19.17 16.69
N ASP A 538 -10.05 -20.12 17.61
CA ASP A 538 -9.03 -21.06 18.08
C ASP A 538 -7.75 -20.34 18.61
N ARG A 539 -7.95 -19.18 19.24
CA ARG A 539 -6.89 -18.39 19.87
C ARG A 539 -6.91 -18.60 21.37
N HIS A 540 -5.74 -18.89 21.93
CA HIS A 540 -5.62 -18.99 23.40
C HIS A 540 -5.75 -17.58 24.05
N PRO A 541 -6.24 -17.49 25.31
CA PRO A 541 -6.45 -16.23 26.01
C PRO A 541 -5.20 -15.70 26.74
N TYR A 542 -4.09 -16.44 26.76
CA TYR A 542 -2.98 -16.20 27.65
C TYR A 542 -2.09 -15.04 27.21
N ARG A 543 -1.59 -14.31 28.21
CA ARG A 543 -0.52 -13.34 28.12
C ARG A 543 0.76 -13.88 28.73
N ALA A 544 1.90 -13.47 28.16
CA ALA A 544 3.21 -13.76 28.73
C ALA A 544 3.39 -13.09 30.11
N PRO A 545 4.12 -13.72 31.08
CA PRO A 545 4.36 -13.14 32.40
C PRO A 545 5.14 -11.82 32.32
N HIS A 546 4.65 -10.77 32.99
CA HIS A 546 5.25 -9.43 32.94
C HIS A 546 4.90 -8.55 34.14
N VAL A 547 5.72 -7.51 34.33
CA VAL A 547 5.47 -6.41 35.27
C VAL A 547 5.24 -5.13 34.46
N HIS A 548 4.19 -4.40 34.76
CA HIS A 548 3.88 -3.11 34.16
C HIS A 548 4.58 -1.97 34.86
N PHE A 549 4.96 -0.94 34.09
CA PHE A 549 5.50 0.31 34.58
C PHE A 549 4.89 1.49 33.84
N MET A 550 4.45 2.52 34.56
CA MET A 550 4.12 3.81 33.99
C MET A 550 4.99 4.87 34.64
N ILE A 551 5.84 5.53 33.84
CA ILE A 551 6.89 6.42 34.31
C ILE A 551 6.62 7.83 33.79
N GLY A 552 6.43 8.78 34.71
CA GLY A 552 6.23 10.18 34.40
C GLY A 552 7.21 11.09 35.11
N ALA A 553 7.71 12.12 34.44
CA ALA A 553 8.52 13.17 35.04
C ALA A 553 8.24 14.52 34.35
N PRO A 554 8.37 15.66 35.06
CA PRO A 554 8.16 16.99 34.45
C PRO A 554 9.09 17.23 33.25
N GLY A 555 8.51 17.57 32.10
CA GLY A 555 9.25 17.83 30.86
C GLY A 555 9.64 16.59 30.07
N PHE A 556 9.16 15.41 30.45
CA PHE A 556 9.31 14.16 29.71
C PHE A 556 7.94 13.61 29.26
N HIS A 557 7.95 12.84 28.19
CA HIS A 557 6.78 12.06 27.81
C HIS A 557 6.59 10.89 28.79
N THR A 558 5.35 10.65 29.19
CA THR A 558 5.02 9.49 30.02
C THR A 558 5.30 8.21 29.24
N LEU A 559 6.12 7.34 29.83
CA LEU A 559 6.38 6.00 29.29
C LEU A 559 5.45 5.00 29.98
N VAL A 560 4.65 4.29 29.21
CA VAL A 560 3.95 3.08 29.63
C VAL A 560 4.64 1.90 29.00
N THR A 561 5.09 0.92 29.81
CA THR A 561 5.85 -0.23 29.32
C THR A 561 5.62 -1.46 30.17
N GLN A 562 6.11 -2.60 29.71
CA GLN A 562 6.05 -3.89 30.38
C GLN A 562 7.42 -4.55 30.30
N LEU A 563 7.85 -5.24 31.36
CA LEU A 563 9.04 -6.08 31.32
C LEU A 563 8.61 -7.54 31.40
N PHE A 564 8.91 -8.29 30.36
CA PHE A 564 8.52 -9.70 30.22
C PHE A 564 9.60 -10.63 30.75
N VAL A 565 9.17 -11.71 31.43
CA VAL A 565 10.06 -12.71 31.97
C VAL A 565 10.68 -13.53 30.83
N LYS A 566 11.99 -13.46 30.68
CA LYS A 566 12.73 -14.25 29.70
C LYS A 566 12.55 -15.75 29.95
N GLY A 567 12.19 -16.50 28.92
CA GLY A 567 11.85 -17.91 29.01
C GLY A 567 10.46 -18.20 29.55
N GLY A 568 9.65 -17.16 29.82
CA GLY A 568 8.25 -17.32 30.19
C GLY A 568 7.40 -17.88 29.04
N LEU A 569 6.25 -18.46 29.38
CA LEU A 569 5.31 -18.98 28.40
C LEU A 569 4.67 -17.82 27.59
N TYR A 570 4.22 -18.12 26.36
CA TYR A 570 3.46 -17.22 25.48
C TYR A 570 4.19 -15.95 25.00
N LEU A 571 5.53 -15.87 25.12
CA LEU A 571 6.30 -14.73 24.59
C LEU A 571 6.10 -14.54 23.07
N ASP A 572 6.00 -15.63 22.32
CA ASP A 572 5.82 -15.62 20.86
C ASP A 572 4.34 -15.61 20.44
N SER A 573 3.41 -15.70 21.39
CA SER A 573 1.98 -15.86 21.11
C SER A 573 1.07 -15.03 22.04
N ASP A 574 1.59 -13.98 22.67
CA ASP A 574 0.82 -13.10 23.58
C ASP A 574 -0.48 -12.62 22.90
N THR A 575 -1.63 -12.96 23.51
CA THR A 575 -2.95 -12.76 22.90
C THR A 575 -3.28 -11.29 22.61
N VAL A 576 -2.55 -10.33 23.19
CA VAL A 576 -2.73 -8.88 22.95
C VAL A 576 -1.59 -8.26 22.14
N PHE A 577 -0.64 -9.06 21.63
CA PHE A 577 0.50 -8.59 20.82
C PHE A 577 1.34 -7.52 21.52
N GLY A 578 1.46 -7.61 22.85
CA GLY A 578 2.18 -6.62 23.67
C GLY A 578 3.67 -6.87 23.80
N VAL A 579 4.15 -8.09 23.49
CA VAL A 579 5.56 -8.47 23.66
C VAL A 579 6.42 -7.79 22.59
N LYS A 580 7.50 -7.13 23.05
CA LYS A 580 8.56 -6.57 22.20
C LYS A 580 9.89 -7.18 22.63
N GLU A 581 10.76 -7.54 21.69
CA GLU A 581 12.02 -8.24 21.95
C GLU A 581 12.90 -7.50 22.99
N ASP A 582 13.00 -6.18 22.87
CA ASP A 582 13.77 -5.31 23.78
C ASP A 582 13.20 -5.23 25.22
N LEU A 583 11.99 -5.73 25.44
CA LEU A 583 11.33 -5.77 26.75
C LEU A 583 11.35 -7.16 27.38
N ILE A 584 11.94 -8.18 26.72
CA ILE A 584 12.16 -9.51 27.29
C ILE A 584 13.46 -9.47 28.07
N VAL A 585 13.37 -9.55 29.41
CA VAL A 585 14.50 -9.35 30.31
C VAL A 585 14.71 -10.51 31.24
N GLU A 586 15.92 -10.64 31.78
CA GLU A 586 16.30 -11.69 32.74
C GLU A 586 15.75 -11.38 34.13
N PHE A 587 15.00 -12.31 34.70
CA PHE A 587 14.61 -12.34 36.11
C PHE A 587 15.50 -13.38 36.81
N GLY A 588 16.74 -12.99 37.09
CA GLY A 588 17.78 -13.85 37.56
C GLY A 588 17.57 -14.33 39.01
N HIS A 589 18.37 -15.27 39.44
CA HIS A 589 18.43 -15.66 40.89
C HIS A 589 19.15 -14.57 41.66
N GLY A 590 18.62 -14.21 42.83
CA GLY A 590 19.27 -13.29 43.75
C GLY A 590 20.46 -13.98 44.46
N GLU A 591 21.54 -13.24 44.61
CA GLU A 591 22.75 -13.71 45.30
C GLU A 591 22.94 -12.97 46.63
N GLY A 592 23.45 -13.69 47.64
CA GLY A 592 23.75 -13.13 48.96
C GLY A 592 22.52 -12.90 49.86
N ALA A 593 22.65 -11.98 50.80
CA ALA A 593 21.57 -11.63 51.73
C ALA A 593 20.47 -10.86 50.98
N PRO A 594 19.17 -11.18 51.20
CA PRO A 594 18.06 -10.44 50.60
C PRO A 594 18.11 -8.95 50.93
N PRO A 595 17.88 -8.07 49.93
CA PRO A 595 17.86 -6.62 50.14
C PRO A 595 16.79 -6.17 51.15
N ALA A 596 16.96 -4.96 51.70
CA ALA A 596 16.04 -4.32 52.66
C ALA A 596 15.76 -5.18 53.93
N GLY A 597 16.63 -6.14 54.26
CA GLY A 597 16.52 -6.96 55.47
C GLY A 597 15.36 -7.97 55.47
N ARG A 598 14.79 -8.28 54.33
CA ARG A 598 13.72 -9.28 54.21
C ARG A 598 14.26 -10.68 54.47
N GLU A 599 13.56 -11.46 55.29
CA GLU A 599 13.83 -12.89 55.46
C GLU A 599 13.12 -13.67 54.36
N VAL A 600 13.89 -14.47 53.61
CA VAL A 600 13.39 -15.32 52.51
C VAL A 600 13.90 -16.73 52.72
N ALA A 601 12.98 -17.71 52.84
CA ALA A 601 13.33 -19.09 53.21
C ALA A 601 13.96 -19.90 52.05
N ASP A 602 13.47 -19.73 50.81
CA ASP A 602 13.76 -20.63 49.67
C ASP A 602 14.43 -19.96 48.47
N GLY A 603 15.14 -18.85 48.67
CA GLY A 603 15.73 -18.08 47.59
C GLY A 603 14.80 -16.96 47.05
N TRP A 604 15.32 -16.13 46.17
CA TRP A 604 14.58 -15.00 45.61
C TRP A 604 15.06 -14.71 44.21
N ARG A 605 14.24 -13.94 43.45
CA ARG A 605 14.56 -13.46 42.11
C ARG A 605 14.97 -12.01 42.15
N ARG A 606 15.71 -11.61 41.11
CA ARG A 606 16.18 -10.25 40.93
C ARG A 606 15.93 -9.75 39.51
N LEU A 607 15.36 -8.57 39.40
CA LEU A 607 15.20 -7.81 38.16
C LEU A 607 15.98 -6.50 38.30
N ASP A 608 17.00 -6.32 37.46
CA ASP A 608 17.71 -5.05 37.32
C ASP A 608 17.39 -4.47 35.92
N TYR A 609 16.89 -3.22 35.86
CA TYR A 609 16.58 -2.62 34.59
C TYR A 609 16.78 -1.10 34.58
N THR A 610 17.18 -0.53 33.43
CA THR A 610 17.31 0.91 33.26
C THR A 610 16.31 1.39 32.23
N PHE A 611 15.32 2.16 32.65
CA PHE A 611 14.36 2.82 31.78
C PHE A 611 14.96 4.10 31.23
N ARG A 612 14.77 4.33 29.92
CA ARG A 612 15.16 5.56 29.25
C ARG A 612 13.91 6.29 28.77
N ILE A 613 13.68 7.50 29.30
CA ILE A 613 12.53 8.33 28.94
C ILE A 613 12.95 9.52 28.06
N GLY A 614 12.11 9.86 27.09
CA GLY A 614 12.32 10.97 26.15
C GLY A 614 11.54 12.23 26.52
N ARG A 615 11.99 13.37 26.02
CA ARG A 615 11.31 14.67 26.15
C ARG A 615 10.40 14.96 24.96
#